data_87d788cd1c94d05a43190d180a0edc2a
#
_entry.id   87d788cd1c94d05a43190d180a0edc2a
#
_cell.length_a   1.000
_cell.length_b   1.000
_cell.length_c   1.000
_cell.angle_alpha   90.00
_cell.angle_beta   90.00
_cell.angle_gamma   90.00
#
_symmetry.space_group_name_H-M   'P 1'
#
loop_
_entity.id
_entity.type
_entity.pdbx_description
1 polymer ?
#
loop_
_entity_poly.entity_id
_entity_poly.type
_entity_poly.pdbx_seq_one_letter_code
_entity_poly.pdbx_strand_id
1 'polypeptide(L)'
;MNTGQEGNKTKAKNNLSDITSSKDKALPSSGNAAAPAPAPAPSPAKPVTSTSTPAKKEPEPPAFEKELVTQLTSQFGDRIKVAFIRPLRMKSEVDPSDLVEIATLVRDTLGFDHAESVAGTDYPKTNQIEVTYHLGSYTKDNLAAHILSLATRTSRDDARLPTLINVYKSVEYHERETFEMLGVYFEGHPRNERFLLPEDWADLPPLRKEFRIKGR
;
A
#
# COMPACT_ATOMS: atom_id res chain seq x y z
N MET A 1 60.25 -26.03 22.66
CA MET A 1 59.83 -25.97 24.05
C MET A 1 58.32 -25.71 23.97
N ASN A 2 57.51 -26.76 23.98
CA ASN A 2 56.89 -27.41 25.13
C ASN A 2 56.04 -26.40 25.90
N THR A 3 54.77 -26.51 26.10
CA THR A 3 53.77 -27.53 26.54
C THR A 3 52.42 -26.85 26.45
N GLY A 4 51.30 -27.34 26.05
CA GLY A 4 50.60 -28.53 26.50
C GLY A 4 49.47 -28.18 27.45
N GLN A 5 48.29 -28.67 27.15
CA GLN A 5 47.13 -29.12 27.96
C GLN A 5 45.81 -28.53 27.50
N GLU A 6 44.91 -29.28 26.84
CA GLU A 6 43.89 -30.23 27.39
C GLU A 6 43.01 -29.51 28.43
N GLY A 7 41.71 -29.42 28.28
CA GLY A 7 40.64 -30.25 27.94
C GLY A 7 39.52 -29.99 28.94
N ASN A 8 38.32 -29.81 28.56
CA ASN A 8 37.19 -30.32 29.32
C ASN A 8 35.92 -30.46 28.48
N LYS A 9 35.58 -31.68 28.18
CA LYS A 9 34.26 -32.12 27.72
C LYS A 9 33.38 -32.31 28.94
N THR A 10 32.27 -31.64 28.97
CA THR A 10 31.16 -32.05 29.84
C THR A 10 29.91 -32.32 28.99
N LYS A 11 29.66 -33.63 28.84
CA LYS A 11 28.38 -34.21 28.40
C LYS A 11 27.37 -34.02 29.53
N ALA A 12 26.23 -33.44 29.22
CA ALA A 12 25.02 -33.68 30.01
C ALA A 12 23.99 -34.38 29.13
N LYS A 13 23.85 -35.68 29.42
CA LYS A 13 22.68 -36.51 29.08
C LYS A 13 21.63 -36.25 30.14
N ASN A 14 20.39 -36.01 29.75
CA ASN A 14 19.20 -36.30 30.56
C ASN A 14 18.08 -36.63 29.60
N ASN A 15 17.76 -37.84 29.52
CA ASN A 15 16.71 -38.64 30.17
C ASN A 15 15.29 -38.23 29.73
N LEU A 16 14.88 -39.05 28.77
CA LEU A 16 13.49 -39.32 28.39
C LEU A 16 13.01 -40.43 29.35
N SER A 17 11.91 -40.24 30.05
CA SER A 17 10.93 -41.30 30.36
C SER A 17 9.83 -40.77 31.31
N ASP A 18 8.63 -41.16 30.93
CA ASP A 18 7.47 -41.46 31.77
C ASP A 18 6.65 -40.33 32.42
N ILE A 19 5.53 -40.05 31.81
CA ILE A 19 4.26 -40.12 32.55
C ILE A 19 3.18 -40.66 31.58
N THR A 20 2.86 -41.92 31.76
CA THR A 20 1.66 -42.59 31.27
C THR A 20 0.53 -42.44 32.27
N SER A 21 -0.69 -42.31 31.74
CA SER A 21 -1.95 -42.83 32.32
C SER A 21 -2.66 -41.99 33.38
N SER A 22 -3.81 -41.48 33.02
CA SER A 22 -5.08 -41.75 33.73
C SER A 22 -6.31 -41.23 33.00
N LYS A 23 -7.07 -42.17 32.47
CA LYS A 23 -8.50 -42.46 32.70
C LYS A 23 -9.55 -41.45 32.22
N ASP A 24 -10.24 -41.93 31.21
CA ASP A 24 -11.70 -42.00 31.00
C ASP A 24 -12.58 -41.18 31.94
N LYS A 25 -13.30 -40.24 31.34
CA LYS A 25 -14.63 -39.89 31.84
C LYS A 25 -15.60 -39.63 30.68
N ALA A 26 -16.58 -40.52 30.66
CA ALA A 26 -17.64 -40.62 29.69
C ALA A 26 -18.48 -39.31 29.58
N LEU A 27 -18.90 -38.99 28.34
CA LEU A 27 -19.97 -38.05 28.04
C LEU A 27 -21.34 -38.71 28.35
N PRO A 28 -22.29 -37.96 28.87
CA PRO A 28 -23.70 -38.34 28.78
C PRO A 28 -24.28 -37.86 27.45
N SER A 29 -24.87 -38.79 26.72
CA SER A 29 -25.78 -38.55 25.61
C SER A 29 -27.12 -38.05 26.15
N SER A 30 -27.64 -36.97 25.60
CA SER A 30 -29.07 -36.82 25.23
C SER A 30 -29.39 -35.37 24.90
N GLY A 31 -30.13 -35.14 23.85
CA GLY A 31 -30.70 -33.86 23.54
C GLY A 31 -30.98 -33.70 22.04
N ASN A 32 -32.07 -34.35 21.64
CA ASN A 32 -32.76 -34.15 20.37
C ASN A 32 -33.11 -32.66 20.23
N ALA A 33 -32.43 -31.93 19.32
CA ALA A 33 -32.81 -30.56 18.96
C ALA A 33 -33.27 -30.57 17.49
N ALA A 34 -34.49 -30.19 17.31
CA ALA A 34 -35.25 -30.10 16.06
C ALA A 34 -34.50 -29.22 15.02
N ALA A 35 -34.60 -29.64 13.78
CA ALA A 35 -34.15 -28.90 12.61
C ALA A 35 -34.81 -27.51 12.54
N PRO A 36 -34.09 -26.43 12.20
CA PRO A 36 -34.71 -25.14 11.97
C PRO A 36 -35.52 -25.16 10.66
N ALA A 37 -36.70 -24.57 10.71
CA ALA A 37 -37.61 -24.40 9.57
C ALA A 37 -36.97 -23.62 8.42
N PRO A 38 -37.33 -23.87 7.15
CA PRO A 38 -36.81 -23.14 6.01
C PRO A 38 -37.24 -21.68 6.03
N ALA A 39 -36.27 -20.79 5.78
CA ALA A 39 -36.49 -19.36 5.65
C ALA A 39 -37.50 -19.04 4.52
N PRO A 40 -38.37 -18.02 4.67
CA PRO A 40 -39.32 -17.63 3.63
C PRO A 40 -38.59 -17.07 2.39
N ALA A 41 -39.10 -17.42 1.23
CA ALA A 41 -38.64 -16.99 -0.07
C ALA A 41 -38.66 -15.45 -0.19
N PRO A 42 -37.70 -14.84 -0.90
CA PRO A 42 -37.67 -13.39 -1.07
C PRO A 42 -38.85 -12.93 -1.96
N SER A 43 -39.62 -11.97 -1.45
CA SER A 43 -40.66 -11.26 -2.21
C SER A 43 -40.01 -10.52 -3.42
N PRO A 44 -40.78 -10.40 -4.55
CA PRO A 44 -40.27 -9.72 -5.73
C PRO A 44 -39.96 -8.24 -5.43
N ALA A 45 -38.73 -7.85 -5.72
CA ALA A 45 -38.28 -6.48 -5.59
C ALA A 45 -39.10 -5.56 -6.50
N LYS A 46 -39.70 -4.53 -5.90
CA LYS A 46 -40.27 -3.39 -6.64
C LYS A 46 -39.16 -2.69 -7.46
N PRO A 47 -39.46 -2.21 -8.67
CA PRO A 47 -38.48 -1.47 -9.46
C PRO A 47 -38.06 -0.22 -8.71
N VAL A 48 -36.77 -0.15 -8.35
CA VAL A 48 -36.15 1.07 -7.83
C VAL A 48 -36.10 2.08 -8.97
N THR A 49 -36.98 3.05 -8.92
CA THR A 49 -36.88 4.25 -9.73
C THR A 49 -35.57 4.92 -9.41
N SER A 50 -34.67 4.98 -10.39
CA SER A 50 -33.40 5.71 -10.27
C SER A 50 -33.71 7.19 -10.14
N THR A 51 -33.84 7.67 -8.91
CA THR A 51 -33.84 9.09 -8.62
C THR A 51 -32.42 9.60 -8.87
N SER A 52 -32.23 10.28 -9.98
CA SER A 52 -30.99 11.01 -10.27
C SER A 52 -30.82 12.06 -9.17
N THR A 53 -29.93 11.76 -8.23
CA THR A 53 -29.47 12.75 -7.24
C THR A 53 -28.86 13.92 -8.02
N PRO A 54 -29.31 15.17 -7.83
CA PRO A 54 -28.71 16.30 -8.51
C PRO A 54 -27.24 16.36 -8.14
N ALA A 55 -26.37 16.48 -9.14
CA ALA A 55 -24.92 16.62 -8.96
C ALA A 55 -24.67 17.79 -7.99
N LYS A 56 -24.20 17.45 -6.78
CA LYS A 56 -23.79 18.42 -5.78
C LYS A 56 -22.66 19.21 -6.42
N LYS A 57 -22.86 20.51 -6.72
CA LYS A 57 -21.78 21.40 -7.16
C LYS A 57 -20.63 21.21 -6.19
N GLU A 58 -19.48 20.76 -6.68
CA GLU A 58 -18.27 20.68 -5.88
C GLU A 58 -17.98 22.10 -5.38
N PRO A 59 -17.71 22.28 -4.08
CA PRO A 59 -17.38 23.60 -3.54
C PRO A 59 -16.15 24.15 -4.26
N GLU A 60 -16.12 25.45 -4.50
CA GLU A 60 -14.95 26.10 -5.11
C GLU A 60 -13.68 25.73 -4.32
N PRO A 61 -12.56 25.41 -5.02
CA PRO A 61 -11.32 25.07 -4.35
C PRO A 61 -10.85 26.22 -3.48
N PRO A 62 -10.33 25.96 -2.27
CA PRO A 62 -9.80 26.99 -1.41
C PRO A 62 -8.64 27.74 -2.09
N ALA A 63 -8.52 29.04 -1.81
CA ALA A 63 -7.60 29.94 -2.51
C ALA A 63 -6.13 29.52 -2.35
N PHE A 64 -5.74 29.01 -1.18
CA PHE A 64 -4.37 28.61 -0.88
C PHE A 64 -3.94 27.36 -1.69
N GLU A 65 -4.76 26.32 -1.70
CA GLU A 65 -4.46 25.10 -2.47
C GLU A 65 -4.49 25.38 -3.98
N LYS A 66 -5.37 26.28 -4.42
CA LYS A 66 -5.41 26.71 -5.81
C LYS A 66 -4.13 27.46 -6.20
N GLU A 67 -3.60 28.30 -5.34
CA GLU A 67 -2.34 29.01 -5.57
C GLU A 67 -1.15 28.03 -5.68
N LEU A 68 -1.04 27.05 -4.75
CA LEU A 68 0.00 26.01 -4.79
C LEU A 68 -0.02 25.22 -6.10
N VAL A 69 -1.21 24.80 -6.53
CA VAL A 69 -1.37 24.08 -7.79
C VAL A 69 -1.07 24.98 -8.99
N THR A 70 -1.44 26.25 -8.94
CA THR A 70 -1.13 27.22 -10.01
C THR A 70 0.39 27.43 -10.13
N GLN A 71 1.12 27.46 -9.02
CA GLN A 71 2.59 27.54 -9.05
C GLN A 71 3.20 26.29 -9.74
N LEU A 72 2.68 25.10 -9.42
CA LEU A 72 3.11 23.86 -10.10
C LEU A 72 2.82 23.90 -11.60
N THR A 73 1.58 24.21 -11.98
CA THR A 73 1.19 24.22 -13.39
C THR A 73 1.89 25.31 -14.20
N SER A 74 2.22 26.46 -13.59
CA SER A 74 2.97 27.50 -14.26
C SER A 74 4.42 27.09 -14.63
N GLN A 75 5.02 26.18 -13.86
CA GLN A 75 6.38 25.72 -14.10
C GLN A 75 6.45 24.54 -15.07
N PHE A 76 5.48 23.64 -15.02
CA PHE A 76 5.51 22.39 -15.79
C PHE A 76 4.51 22.33 -16.95
N GLY A 77 3.55 23.27 -17.01
CA GLY A 77 2.55 23.31 -18.07
C GLY A 77 1.78 22.00 -18.21
N ASP A 78 1.77 21.46 -19.42
CA ASP A 78 1.03 20.22 -19.77
C ASP A 78 1.67 18.92 -19.19
N ARG A 79 2.87 19.01 -18.62
CA ARG A 79 3.57 17.86 -18.00
C ARG A 79 2.92 17.41 -16.69
N ILE A 80 2.05 18.25 -16.12
CA ILE A 80 1.32 17.95 -14.89
C ILE A 80 -0.17 18.16 -15.09
N LYS A 81 -0.97 17.16 -14.71
CA LYS A 81 -2.44 17.23 -14.79
C LYS A 81 -3.02 17.27 -13.39
N VAL A 82 -3.80 18.32 -13.12
CA VAL A 82 -4.50 18.46 -11.85
C VAL A 82 -5.73 17.56 -11.85
N ALA A 83 -5.75 16.57 -10.97
CA ALA A 83 -6.88 15.64 -10.83
C ALA A 83 -7.99 16.22 -9.94
N PHE A 84 -7.62 16.81 -8.80
CA PHE A 84 -8.54 17.55 -7.93
C PHE A 84 -7.81 18.52 -7.00
N ILE A 85 -8.56 19.53 -6.54
CA ILE A 85 -8.17 20.47 -5.48
C ILE A 85 -9.32 20.50 -4.47
N ARG A 86 -9.05 20.10 -3.23
CA ARG A 86 -9.99 20.10 -2.11
C ARG A 86 -9.33 20.72 -0.88
N PRO A 87 -10.09 21.12 0.14
CA PRO A 87 -9.50 21.62 1.37
C PRO A 87 -8.44 20.64 1.92
N LEU A 88 -7.23 21.12 2.13
CA LEU A 88 -6.06 20.39 2.64
C LEU A 88 -5.59 19.20 1.77
N ARG A 89 -6.16 19.00 0.60
CA ARG A 89 -5.83 17.85 -0.27
C ARG A 89 -5.81 18.25 -1.74
N MET A 90 -4.69 17.97 -2.38
CA MET A 90 -4.49 18.21 -3.81
C MET A 90 -3.97 16.92 -4.46
N LYS A 91 -4.40 16.63 -5.67
CA LYS A 91 -3.84 15.52 -6.45
C LYS A 91 -3.48 15.98 -7.84
N SER A 92 -2.26 15.68 -8.24
CA SER A 92 -1.75 15.89 -9.59
C SER A 92 -1.23 14.57 -10.17
N GLU A 93 -1.41 14.38 -11.47
CA GLU A 93 -0.90 13.26 -12.23
C GLU A 93 0.29 13.73 -13.08
N VAL A 94 1.34 12.90 -13.11
CA VAL A 94 2.58 13.18 -13.84
C VAL A 94 3.03 11.93 -14.60
N ASP A 95 3.72 12.15 -15.72
CA ASP A 95 4.33 11.04 -16.44
C ASP A 95 5.55 10.49 -15.69
N PRO A 96 5.86 9.19 -15.80
CA PRO A 96 7.03 8.59 -15.14
C PRO A 96 8.35 9.29 -15.42
N SER A 97 8.55 9.80 -16.65
CA SER A 97 9.76 10.52 -17.05
C SER A 97 9.99 11.83 -16.30
N ASP A 98 8.91 12.47 -15.87
CA ASP A 98 8.94 13.78 -15.21
C ASP A 98 8.87 13.68 -13.69
N LEU A 99 8.59 12.50 -13.17
CA LEU A 99 8.29 12.26 -11.75
C LEU A 99 9.40 12.78 -10.83
N VAL A 100 10.67 12.47 -11.10
CA VAL A 100 11.81 12.86 -10.25
C VAL A 100 12.02 14.37 -10.25
N GLU A 101 11.95 15.00 -11.43
CA GLU A 101 12.13 16.45 -11.57
C GLU A 101 11.03 17.21 -10.84
N ILE A 102 9.77 16.81 -11.05
CA ILE A 102 8.61 17.45 -10.42
C ILE A 102 8.63 17.25 -8.89
N ALA A 103 8.93 16.03 -8.42
CA ALA A 103 9.04 15.74 -6.99
C ALA A 103 10.16 16.56 -6.32
N THR A 104 11.30 16.74 -7.00
CA THR A 104 12.41 17.57 -6.52
C THR A 104 11.97 19.02 -6.36
N LEU A 105 11.28 19.58 -7.35
CA LEU A 105 10.80 20.95 -7.29
C LEU A 105 9.71 21.12 -6.21
N VAL A 106 8.81 20.17 -6.09
CA VAL A 106 7.77 20.15 -5.04
C VAL A 106 8.42 20.20 -3.65
N ARG A 107 9.50 19.46 -3.44
CA ARG A 107 10.28 19.50 -2.20
C ARG A 107 10.96 20.87 -2.01
N ASP A 108 11.73 21.31 -3.00
CA ASP A 108 12.69 22.41 -2.85
C ASP A 108 12.01 23.79 -2.92
N THR A 109 10.99 23.93 -3.75
CA THR A 109 10.31 25.21 -3.98
C THR A 109 9.02 25.34 -3.18
N LEU A 110 8.15 24.34 -3.23
CA LEU A 110 6.88 24.41 -2.50
C LEU A 110 7.03 24.04 -1.03
N GLY A 111 8.02 23.20 -0.69
CA GLY A 111 8.34 22.85 0.70
C GLY A 111 7.56 21.64 1.22
N PHE A 112 7.09 20.76 0.33
CA PHE A 112 6.62 19.44 0.71
C PHE A 112 7.84 18.53 0.87
N ASP A 113 8.44 18.56 2.05
CA ASP A 113 9.77 18.00 2.33
C ASP A 113 9.75 16.53 2.77
N HIS A 114 8.56 15.94 2.91
CA HIS A 114 8.40 14.57 3.37
C HIS A 114 7.35 13.81 2.55
N ALA A 115 7.66 12.54 2.26
CA ALA A 115 6.66 11.60 1.74
C ALA A 115 6.06 10.83 2.92
N GLU A 116 4.79 11.08 3.20
CA GLU A 116 4.03 10.47 4.29
C GLU A 116 3.72 9.00 4.02
N SER A 117 3.42 8.68 2.76
CA SER A 117 3.14 7.32 2.31
C SER A 117 3.22 7.20 0.80
N VAL A 118 3.37 5.96 0.33
CA VAL A 118 3.23 5.61 -1.09
C VAL A 118 2.14 4.56 -1.22
N ALA A 119 1.16 4.81 -2.08
CA ALA A 119 0.04 3.91 -2.31
C ALA A 119 -0.01 3.45 -3.76
N GLY A 120 -0.14 2.14 -3.95
CA GLY A 120 -0.31 1.55 -5.27
C GLY A 120 -1.76 1.12 -5.53
N THR A 121 -2.24 1.30 -6.76
CA THR A 121 -3.58 0.87 -7.18
C THR A 121 -3.51 0.15 -8.52
N ASP A 122 -4.08 -1.06 -8.57
CA ASP A 122 -4.16 -1.87 -9.79
C ASP A 122 -5.42 -1.56 -10.59
N TYR A 123 -5.25 -1.19 -11.87
CA TYR A 123 -6.31 -0.90 -12.85
C TYR A 123 -6.29 -1.91 -14.00
N PRO A 124 -6.85 -3.13 -13.84
CA PRO A 124 -6.81 -4.17 -14.88
C PRO A 124 -7.48 -3.75 -16.18
N LYS A 125 -8.56 -2.95 -16.10
CA LYS A 125 -9.32 -2.51 -17.28
C LYS A 125 -8.51 -1.64 -18.26
N THR A 126 -7.57 -0.87 -17.73
CA THR A 126 -6.67 0.00 -18.53
C THR A 126 -5.28 -0.57 -18.66
N ASN A 127 -5.02 -1.77 -18.10
CA ASN A 127 -3.71 -2.41 -18.03
C ASN A 127 -2.63 -1.52 -17.39
N GLN A 128 -2.99 -0.81 -16.31
CA GLN A 128 -2.10 0.14 -15.63
C GLN A 128 -2.04 -0.12 -14.13
N ILE A 129 -0.92 0.26 -13.52
CA ILE A 129 -0.76 0.45 -12.08
C ILE A 129 -0.50 1.93 -11.84
N GLU A 130 -1.26 2.53 -10.94
CA GLU A 130 -1.03 3.89 -10.45
C GLU A 130 -0.27 3.82 -9.12
N VAL A 131 0.82 4.57 -9.03
CA VAL A 131 1.55 4.79 -7.78
C VAL A 131 1.37 6.24 -7.39
N THR A 132 0.91 6.48 -6.16
CA THR A 132 0.64 7.81 -5.63
C THR A 132 1.52 8.07 -4.41
N TYR A 133 2.34 9.10 -4.47
CA TYR A 133 3.14 9.61 -3.37
C TYR A 133 2.33 10.69 -2.63
N HIS A 134 2.08 10.49 -1.36
CA HIS A 134 1.42 11.48 -0.50
C HIS A 134 2.48 12.32 0.20
N LEU A 135 2.61 13.58 -0.23
CA LEU A 135 3.66 14.48 0.20
C LEU A 135 3.10 15.48 1.21
N GLY A 136 3.80 15.62 2.33
CA GLY A 136 3.51 16.55 3.42
C GLY A 136 4.70 17.47 3.71
N SER A 137 4.56 18.32 4.71
CA SER A 137 5.63 19.21 5.16
C SER A 137 5.77 19.16 6.68
N TYR A 138 6.99 18.96 7.15
CA TYR A 138 7.35 19.06 8.56
C TYR A 138 8.04 20.37 8.91
N THR A 139 8.54 21.10 7.92
CA THR A 139 9.29 22.35 8.14
C THR A 139 8.47 23.62 7.99
N LYS A 140 7.31 23.54 7.28
CA LYS A 140 6.45 24.68 7.03
C LYS A 140 5.10 24.55 7.74
N ASP A 141 4.88 25.30 8.82
CA ASP A 141 3.66 25.25 9.63
C ASP A 141 2.38 25.47 8.81
N ASN A 142 2.41 26.36 7.82
CA ASN A 142 1.28 26.62 6.95
C ASN A 142 0.93 25.44 6.00
N LEU A 143 1.83 24.47 5.83
CA LEU A 143 1.62 23.27 5.05
C LEU A 143 1.38 22.02 5.91
N ALA A 144 1.54 22.08 7.23
CA ALA A 144 1.51 20.94 8.12
C ALA A 144 0.23 20.07 8.01
N ALA A 145 -0.91 20.68 7.66
CA ALA A 145 -2.17 19.95 7.47
C ALA A 145 -2.43 19.57 6.00
N HIS A 146 -1.59 20.02 5.07
CA HIS A 146 -1.82 19.85 3.63
C HIS A 146 -1.11 18.62 3.10
N ILE A 147 -1.77 17.88 2.22
CA ILE A 147 -1.19 16.76 1.49
C ILE A 147 -1.30 17.03 -0.01
N LEU A 148 -0.16 17.02 -0.69
CA LEU A 148 -0.08 16.96 -2.14
C LEU A 148 0.14 15.51 -2.57
N SER A 149 -0.80 14.95 -3.29
CA SER A 149 -0.71 13.61 -3.85
C SER A 149 -0.15 13.70 -5.27
N LEU A 150 1.04 13.16 -5.50
CA LEU A 150 1.67 13.09 -6.79
C LEU A 150 1.51 11.66 -7.33
N ALA A 151 0.66 11.49 -8.34
CA ALA A 151 0.34 10.20 -8.92
C ALA A 151 1.03 10.01 -10.27
N THR A 152 1.52 8.81 -10.51
CA THR A 152 2.08 8.39 -11.79
C THR A 152 1.57 7.02 -12.17
N ARG A 153 1.54 6.70 -13.48
CA ARG A 153 1.03 5.43 -13.97
C ARG A 153 2.06 4.72 -14.83
N THR A 154 2.11 3.41 -14.67
CA THR A 154 2.95 2.53 -15.48
C THR A 154 2.13 1.36 -16.02
N SER A 155 2.65 0.64 -17.01
CA SER A 155 2.03 -0.59 -17.54
C SER A 155 2.04 -1.68 -16.47
N ARG A 156 1.03 -2.55 -16.47
CA ARG A 156 1.00 -3.75 -15.62
C ARG A 156 1.98 -4.83 -16.10
N ASP A 157 2.27 -4.86 -17.39
CA ASP A 157 3.11 -5.90 -18.02
C ASP A 157 4.60 -5.63 -17.79
N ASP A 158 5.00 -4.36 -17.80
CA ASP A 158 6.36 -3.90 -17.44
C ASP A 158 6.24 -2.73 -16.46
N ALA A 159 5.94 -3.06 -15.22
CA ALA A 159 5.68 -2.10 -14.17
C ALA A 159 6.99 -1.52 -13.62
N ARG A 160 7.50 -0.46 -14.27
CA ARG A 160 8.73 0.23 -13.88
C ARG A 160 8.48 1.71 -13.66
N LEU A 161 9.09 2.25 -12.63
CA LEU A 161 9.06 3.67 -12.27
C LEU A 161 10.44 4.10 -11.76
N PRO A 162 10.86 5.35 -11.94
CA PRO A 162 12.04 5.86 -11.27
C PRO A 162 11.76 5.97 -9.75
N THR A 163 12.75 5.61 -8.92
CA THR A 163 12.67 5.78 -7.47
C THR A 163 12.73 7.25 -7.07
N LEU A 164 11.99 7.61 -6.04
CA LEU A 164 12.11 8.91 -5.38
C LEU A 164 13.02 8.89 -4.13
N ILE A 165 13.77 7.82 -3.87
CA ILE A 165 14.61 7.68 -2.65
C ILE A 165 15.66 8.78 -2.51
N ASN A 166 16.13 9.34 -3.63
CA ASN A 166 17.09 10.45 -3.63
C ASN A 166 16.42 11.80 -3.39
N VAL A 167 15.11 11.89 -3.56
CA VAL A 167 14.29 13.06 -3.26
C VAL A 167 13.77 12.96 -1.82
N TYR A 168 13.12 11.84 -1.48
CA TYR A 168 12.52 11.58 -0.17
C TYR A 168 13.06 10.29 0.42
N LYS A 169 13.87 10.36 1.47
CA LYS A 169 14.40 9.15 2.13
C LYS A 169 13.32 8.27 2.77
N SER A 170 12.21 8.86 3.16
CA SER A 170 11.07 8.14 3.75
C SER A 170 10.42 7.11 2.83
N VAL A 171 10.59 7.22 1.50
CA VAL A 171 9.96 6.28 0.57
C VAL A 171 10.62 4.90 0.51
N GLU A 172 11.81 4.71 1.09
CA GLU A 172 12.60 3.47 0.97
C GLU A 172 11.76 2.20 1.19
N TYR A 173 11.06 2.13 2.31
CA TYR A 173 10.23 0.95 2.64
C TYR A 173 8.88 0.94 1.94
N HIS A 174 8.31 2.09 1.65
CA HIS A 174 7.04 2.20 0.92
C HIS A 174 7.16 1.75 -0.54
N GLU A 175 8.27 2.09 -1.21
CA GLU A 175 8.55 1.61 -2.57
C GLU A 175 8.80 0.10 -2.58
N ARG A 176 9.51 -0.45 -1.58
CA ARG A 176 9.69 -1.90 -1.41
C ARG A 176 8.37 -2.62 -1.16
N GLU A 177 7.48 -2.05 -0.35
CA GLU A 177 6.12 -2.57 -0.15
C GLU A 177 5.35 -2.59 -1.47
N THR A 178 5.38 -1.50 -2.23
CA THR A 178 4.72 -1.39 -3.53
C THR A 178 5.31 -2.38 -4.55
N PHE A 179 6.62 -2.59 -4.53
CA PHE A 179 7.28 -3.64 -5.30
C PHE A 179 6.76 -5.04 -4.93
N GLU A 180 6.71 -5.37 -3.64
CA GLU A 180 6.27 -6.68 -3.17
C GLU A 180 4.79 -6.93 -3.42
N MET A 181 3.93 -5.93 -3.17
CA MET A 181 2.48 -6.07 -3.22
C MET A 181 1.88 -5.96 -4.63
N LEU A 182 2.50 -5.20 -5.52
CA LEU A 182 1.99 -4.93 -6.87
C LEU A 182 2.96 -5.31 -7.99
N GLY A 183 4.23 -5.60 -7.67
CA GLY A 183 5.25 -5.92 -8.66
C GLY A 183 5.74 -4.71 -9.44
N VAL A 184 5.75 -3.52 -8.86
CA VAL A 184 6.33 -2.31 -9.47
C VAL A 184 7.81 -2.25 -9.15
N TYR A 185 8.66 -2.30 -10.19
CA TYR A 185 10.11 -2.18 -10.02
C TYR A 185 10.52 -0.70 -10.00
N PHE A 186 11.24 -0.28 -8.96
CA PHE A 186 11.72 1.10 -8.83
C PHE A 186 13.17 1.21 -9.30
N GLU A 187 13.36 1.82 -10.48
CA GLU A 187 14.67 2.01 -11.08
C GLU A 187 15.52 2.96 -10.24
N GLY A 188 16.74 2.51 -9.92
CA GLY A 188 17.66 3.27 -9.05
C GLY A 188 17.42 3.08 -7.54
N HIS A 189 16.40 2.31 -7.13
CA HIS A 189 16.23 1.95 -5.72
C HIS A 189 17.34 0.95 -5.31
N PRO A 190 18.02 1.16 -4.16
CA PRO A 190 19.15 0.32 -3.75
C PRO A 190 18.76 -1.13 -3.42
N ARG A 191 17.49 -1.37 -3.09
CA ARG A 191 16.97 -2.67 -2.69
C ARG A 191 15.53 -2.87 -3.17
N ASN A 192 15.33 -3.40 -4.38
CA ASN A 192 14.03 -3.92 -4.82
C ASN A 192 13.89 -5.37 -4.32
N GLU A 193 13.73 -5.54 -3.01
CA GLU A 193 13.68 -6.83 -2.33
C GLU A 193 12.42 -6.93 -1.50
N ARG A 194 11.86 -8.12 -1.45
CA ARG A 194 10.70 -8.45 -0.60
C ARG A 194 11.11 -8.43 0.87
N PHE A 195 10.18 -8.09 1.78
CA PHE A 195 10.46 -8.05 3.22
C PHE A 195 9.23 -8.26 4.12
N LEU A 196 8.03 -8.28 3.56
CA LEU A 196 6.78 -8.39 4.34
C LEU A 196 6.20 -9.79 4.32
N LEU A 197 6.22 -10.46 3.16
CA LEU A 197 5.53 -11.71 2.93
C LEU A 197 6.49 -12.90 2.97
N PRO A 198 6.01 -14.09 3.40
CA PRO A 198 6.76 -15.33 3.32
C PRO A 198 7.18 -15.67 1.88
N GLU A 199 8.24 -16.48 1.74
CA GLU A 199 8.80 -16.83 0.43
C GLU A 199 7.84 -17.60 -0.47
N ASP A 200 6.93 -18.39 0.09
CA ASP A 200 5.91 -19.17 -0.63
C ASP A 200 4.81 -18.30 -1.29
N TRP A 201 4.80 -16.99 -1.01
CA TRP A 201 3.90 -16.01 -1.64
C TRP A 201 4.53 -15.28 -2.83
N ALA A 202 5.62 -15.80 -3.40
CA ALA A 202 6.42 -15.10 -4.40
C ALA A 202 5.79 -15.02 -5.80
N ASP A 203 4.86 -15.92 -6.15
CA ASP A 203 4.45 -16.16 -7.54
C ASP A 203 3.67 -14.99 -8.16
N LEU A 204 2.79 -14.34 -7.40
CA LEU A 204 1.95 -13.24 -7.88
C LEU A 204 1.78 -12.19 -6.79
N PRO A 205 2.02 -10.91 -7.10
CA PRO A 205 1.82 -9.82 -6.14
C PRO A 205 0.40 -9.79 -5.59
N PRO A 206 0.21 -9.81 -4.25
CA PRO A 206 -1.09 -10.09 -3.64
C PRO A 206 -2.13 -8.97 -3.78
N LEU A 207 -1.72 -7.75 -4.09
CA LEU A 207 -2.66 -6.65 -4.33
C LEU A 207 -3.10 -6.52 -5.80
N ARG A 208 -2.57 -7.35 -6.70
CA ARG A 208 -3.12 -7.44 -8.07
C ARG A 208 -4.51 -8.09 -8.04
N LYS A 209 -5.43 -7.58 -8.86
CA LYS A 209 -6.84 -8.00 -8.83
C LYS A 209 -7.08 -9.47 -9.22
N GLU A 210 -6.17 -10.07 -9.96
CA GLU A 210 -6.22 -11.49 -10.33
C GLU A 210 -5.69 -12.43 -9.22
N PHE A 211 -5.04 -11.91 -8.19
CA PHE A 211 -4.52 -12.72 -7.10
C PHE A 211 -5.63 -13.55 -6.42
N ARG A 212 -5.34 -14.82 -6.18
CA ARG A 212 -6.22 -15.74 -5.43
C ARG A 212 -5.37 -16.52 -4.44
N ILE A 213 -5.86 -16.62 -3.21
CA ILE A 213 -5.20 -17.41 -2.16
C ILE A 213 -5.29 -18.89 -2.57
N LYS A 214 -4.14 -19.59 -2.60
CA LYS A 214 -4.09 -21.03 -2.88
C LYS A 214 -4.83 -21.77 -1.76
N GLY A 215 -5.78 -22.65 -2.12
CA GLY A 215 -6.49 -23.51 -1.17
C GLY A 215 -7.81 -22.95 -0.61
N ARG A 216 -8.35 -21.91 -1.21
CA ARG A 216 -9.73 -21.44 -0.95
C ARG A 216 -10.62 -21.53 -2.17
#